data_f18ec1ae55dcdf392257d7873494a299
#
_entry.id   f18ec1ae55dcdf392257d7873494a299
#
_cell.length_a   1.000
_cell.length_b   1.000
_cell.length_c   1.000
_cell.angle_alpha   90.00
_cell.angle_beta   90.00
_cell.angle_gamma   90.00
#
_symmetry.space_group_name_H-M   'P 1'
#
loop_
_entity.id
_entity.type
_entity.pdbx_description
1 polymer ?
#
loop_
_entity_poly.entity_id
_entity_poly.type
_entity_poly.pdbx_seq_one_letter_code
_entity_poly.pdbx_strand_id
1 'polypeptide(L)'
;MNLRAIPLVLMTVMSGIGVSAQYLADNSTSAGTGPIYEAGERAYRAGDHATAITLFSQVLEAEPDHLNAHLQRGFCHSLTANYELAVADFSAVIDQKADHTWAYTSRGSAYAKLGKYDQAIADFNRVIALDPKNEEAFNNRGWARKSTGDLAGACKDWSTSKKMGNAEAKIILTNNRCK
;
A
#
# COMPACT_ATOMS: atom_id res chain seq x y z
N MET A 1 -69.28 13.66 -26.42
CA MET A 1 -67.99 13.46 -27.09
C MET A 1 -66.89 13.89 -26.15
N ASN A 2 -66.25 12.95 -25.48
CA ASN A 2 -65.22 13.23 -24.47
C ASN A 2 -63.83 13.09 -25.12
N LEU A 3 -63.15 14.21 -25.28
CA LEU A 3 -61.74 14.25 -25.65
C LEU A 3 -60.89 14.03 -24.38
N ARG A 4 -60.29 12.87 -24.28
CA ARG A 4 -59.28 12.55 -23.26
C ARG A 4 -57.94 13.17 -23.66
N ALA A 5 -57.43 14.08 -22.81
CA ALA A 5 -56.08 14.63 -22.93
C ALA A 5 -55.03 13.56 -22.64
N ILE A 6 -54.05 13.42 -23.53
CA ILE A 6 -52.86 12.56 -23.35
C ILE A 6 -51.85 13.42 -22.58
N PRO A 7 -51.27 12.94 -21.46
CA PRO A 7 -50.23 13.70 -20.78
C PRO A 7 -48.91 13.57 -21.56
N LEU A 8 -48.32 14.72 -21.82
CA LEU A 8 -46.98 14.87 -22.40
C LEU A 8 -45.95 14.34 -21.40
N VAL A 9 -45.36 13.19 -21.70
CA VAL A 9 -44.22 12.67 -20.92
C VAL A 9 -42.97 13.47 -21.28
N LEU A 10 -42.58 14.36 -20.37
CA LEU A 10 -41.26 15.02 -20.44
C LEU A 10 -40.17 13.99 -20.26
N MET A 11 -39.49 13.63 -21.35
CA MET A 11 -38.23 12.85 -21.31
C MET A 11 -37.14 13.81 -20.82
N THR A 12 -36.85 13.80 -19.51
CA THR A 12 -35.62 14.38 -18.96
C THR A 12 -34.45 13.43 -19.29
N VAL A 13 -33.60 13.91 -20.19
CA VAL A 13 -32.29 13.28 -20.43
C VAL A 13 -31.45 13.53 -19.18
N MET A 14 -31.42 12.58 -18.26
CA MET A 14 -30.49 12.60 -17.12
C MET A 14 -29.12 12.12 -17.60
N SER A 15 -28.16 13.03 -17.54
CA SER A 15 -26.73 12.83 -17.73
C SER A 15 -26.21 11.61 -16.97
N GLY A 16 -25.43 10.76 -17.65
CA GLY A 16 -24.99 9.44 -17.22
C GLY A 16 -24.02 9.35 -16.02
N ILE A 17 -24.00 10.33 -15.13
CA ILE A 17 -23.17 10.34 -13.92
C ILE A 17 -23.93 9.81 -12.68
N GLY A 18 -25.28 9.85 -12.70
CA GLY A 18 -26.09 9.43 -11.56
C GLY A 18 -26.27 7.91 -11.41
N VAL A 19 -26.18 7.16 -12.50
CA VAL A 19 -26.49 5.72 -12.50
C VAL A 19 -25.37 4.90 -11.86
N SER A 20 -24.11 5.32 -12.01
CA SER A 20 -22.97 4.59 -11.43
C SER A 20 -22.85 4.76 -9.91
N ALA A 21 -23.14 5.94 -9.37
CA ALA A 21 -23.12 6.19 -7.94
C ALA A 21 -24.27 5.47 -7.21
N GLN A 22 -25.46 5.47 -7.80
CA GLN A 22 -26.63 4.77 -7.25
C GLN A 22 -26.49 3.26 -7.32
N TYR A 23 -25.93 2.72 -8.42
CA TYR A 23 -25.65 1.29 -8.57
C TYR A 23 -24.64 0.78 -7.55
N LEU A 24 -23.64 1.60 -7.18
CA LEU A 24 -22.66 1.30 -6.13
C LEU A 24 -23.29 1.37 -4.73
N ALA A 25 -24.18 2.31 -4.49
CA ALA A 25 -24.89 2.45 -3.20
C ALA A 25 -25.89 1.32 -2.96
N ASP A 26 -26.65 0.91 -3.98
CA ASP A 26 -27.66 -0.15 -3.85
C ASP A 26 -27.06 -1.57 -3.72
N ASN A 27 -25.84 -1.80 -4.23
CA ASN A 27 -25.12 -3.08 -4.07
C ASN A 27 -24.36 -3.20 -2.73
N SER A 28 -24.13 -2.12 -2.01
CA SER A 28 -23.40 -2.15 -0.74
C SER A 28 -24.20 -2.74 0.42
N THR A 29 -25.53 -2.80 0.31
CA THR A 29 -26.44 -3.19 1.40
C THR A 29 -26.79 -4.70 1.45
N SER A 30 -26.47 -5.48 0.42
CA SER A 30 -26.83 -6.91 0.40
C SER A 30 -25.72 -7.92 0.07
N ALA A 31 -24.54 -7.47 -0.37
CA ALA A 31 -23.49 -8.35 -0.91
C ALA A 31 -22.20 -8.38 -0.08
N GLY A 32 -22.15 -7.80 1.11
CA GLY A 32 -20.91 -7.71 1.90
C GLY A 32 -19.81 -6.92 1.21
N THR A 33 -18.64 -6.80 1.84
CA THR A 33 -17.49 -6.03 1.30
C THR A 33 -16.71 -6.75 0.21
N GLY A 34 -16.90 -8.07 0.06
CA GLY A 34 -16.16 -8.91 -0.89
C GLY A 34 -16.12 -8.38 -2.33
N PRO A 35 -17.26 -8.09 -2.98
CA PRO A 35 -17.27 -7.57 -4.34
C PRO A 35 -16.58 -6.21 -4.50
N ILE A 36 -16.63 -5.35 -3.46
CA ILE A 36 -15.95 -4.05 -3.44
C ILE A 36 -14.44 -4.27 -3.33
N TYR A 37 -14.02 -5.18 -2.45
CA TYR A 37 -12.62 -5.55 -2.29
C TYR A 37 -12.03 -6.09 -3.61
N GLU A 38 -12.71 -7.04 -4.27
CA GLU A 38 -12.30 -7.58 -5.57
C GLU A 38 -12.23 -6.50 -6.67
N ALA A 39 -13.15 -5.54 -6.66
CA ALA A 39 -13.09 -4.39 -7.58
C ALA A 39 -11.85 -3.53 -7.30
N GLY A 40 -11.50 -3.31 -6.03
CA GLY A 40 -10.28 -2.63 -5.60
C GLY A 40 -9.03 -3.34 -6.09
N GLU A 41 -8.97 -4.68 -5.97
CA GLU A 41 -7.84 -5.46 -6.50
C GLU A 41 -7.73 -5.38 -8.02
N ARG A 42 -8.85 -5.37 -8.74
CA ARG A 42 -8.83 -5.18 -10.21
C ARG A 42 -8.29 -3.80 -10.59
N ALA A 43 -8.74 -2.75 -9.91
CA ALA A 43 -8.24 -1.39 -10.11
C ALA A 43 -6.73 -1.29 -9.80
N TYR A 44 -6.27 -1.88 -8.70
CA TYR A 44 -4.85 -1.95 -8.34
C TYR A 44 -4.02 -2.62 -9.45
N ARG A 45 -4.44 -3.80 -9.93
CA ARG A 45 -3.76 -4.51 -11.02
C ARG A 45 -3.77 -3.76 -12.36
N ALA A 46 -4.78 -2.93 -12.59
CA ALA A 46 -4.87 -2.05 -13.75
C ALA A 46 -3.99 -0.77 -13.62
N GLY A 47 -3.36 -0.55 -12.45
CA GLY A 47 -2.58 0.66 -12.17
C GLY A 47 -3.43 1.88 -11.81
N ASP A 48 -4.76 1.72 -11.70
CA ASP A 48 -5.67 2.78 -11.23
C ASP A 48 -5.68 2.83 -9.70
N HIS A 49 -4.59 3.37 -9.15
CA HIS A 49 -4.40 3.43 -7.71
C HIS A 49 -5.40 4.36 -7.02
N ALA A 50 -5.89 5.39 -7.71
CA ALA A 50 -6.89 6.31 -7.14
C ALA A 50 -8.23 5.59 -6.90
N THR A 51 -8.73 4.87 -7.91
CA THR A 51 -9.93 4.05 -7.76
C THR A 51 -9.73 2.93 -6.74
N ALA A 52 -8.55 2.28 -6.72
CA ALA A 52 -8.26 1.24 -5.73
C ALA A 52 -8.30 1.78 -4.29
N ILE A 53 -7.71 2.95 -4.02
CA ILE A 53 -7.76 3.61 -2.71
C ILE A 53 -9.21 3.87 -2.29
N THR A 54 -10.04 4.38 -3.21
CA THR A 54 -11.46 4.65 -2.94
C THR A 54 -12.20 3.37 -2.54
N LEU A 55 -12.02 2.30 -3.32
CA LEU A 55 -12.70 1.02 -3.09
C LEU A 55 -12.24 0.35 -1.79
N PHE A 56 -10.94 0.30 -1.51
CA PHE A 56 -10.44 -0.24 -0.24
C PHE A 56 -10.88 0.62 0.96
N SER A 57 -11.03 1.94 0.78
CA SER A 57 -11.57 2.80 1.83
C SER A 57 -13.03 2.49 2.14
N GLN A 58 -13.87 2.20 1.13
CA GLN A 58 -15.24 1.73 1.33
C GLN A 58 -15.30 0.39 2.07
N VAL A 59 -14.37 -0.53 1.77
CA VAL A 59 -14.24 -1.77 2.54
C VAL A 59 -13.95 -1.47 4.00
N LEU A 60 -12.99 -0.57 4.28
CA LEU A 60 -12.57 -0.23 5.64
C LEU A 60 -13.57 0.62 6.42
N GLU A 61 -14.49 1.33 5.74
CA GLU A 61 -15.63 1.98 6.37
C GLU A 61 -16.63 0.96 6.94
N ALA A 62 -16.83 -0.16 6.24
CA ALA A 62 -17.72 -1.23 6.67
C ALA A 62 -17.03 -2.25 7.60
N GLU A 63 -15.76 -2.53 7.35
CA GLU A 63 -14.92 -3.49 8.06
C GLU A 63 -13.58 -2.84 8.44
N PRO A 64 -13.53 -2.05 9.54
CA PRO A 64 -12.33 -1.31 9.93
C PRO A 64 -11.07 -2.17 10.16
N ASP A 65 -11.25 -3.44 10.49
CA ASP A 65 -10.15 -4.38 10.76
C ASP A 65 -9.84 -5.29 9.57
N HIS A 66 -10.31 -4.95 8.35
CA HIS A 66 -10.04 -5.77 7.17
C HIS A 66 -8.58 -5.69 6.76
N LEU A 67 -7.77 -6.63 7.26
CA LEU A 67 -6.30 -6.65 7.14
C LEU A 67 -5.80 -6.45 5.72
N ASN A 68 -6.36 -7.20 4.75
CA ASN A 68 -5.92 -7.12 3.36
C ASN A 68 -6.30 -5.78 2.70
N ALA A 69 -7.41 -5.15 3.10
CA ALA A 69 -7.77 -3.84 2.58
C ALA A 69 -6.80 -2.75 3.06
N HIS A 70 -6.39 -2.78 4.35
CA HIS A 70 -5.31 -1.93 4.82
C HIS A 70 -4.01 -2.17 4.05
N LEU A 71 -3.60 -3.43 3.90
CA LEU A 71 -2.35 -3.75 3.21
C LEU A 71 -2.35 -3.22 1.76
N GLN A 72 -3.42 -3.48 1.01
CA GLN A 72 -3.53 -3.06 -0.39
C GLN A 72 -3.67 -1.55 -0.54
N ARG A 73 -4.44 -0.89 0.35
CA ARG A 73 -4.55 0.57 0.34
C ARG A 73 -3.22 1.23 0.69
N GLY A 74 -2.48 0.68 1.65
CA GLY A 74 -1.13 1.12 1.99
C GLY A 74 -0.16 1.03 0.81
N PHE A 75 -0.23 -0.04 0.02
CA PHE A 75 0.56 -0.14 -1.23
C PHE A 75 0.15 0.93 -2.24
N CYS A 76 -1.15 1.16 -2.45
CA CYS A 76 -1.63 2.22 -3.34
C CYS A 76 -1.15 3.60 -2.88
N HIS A 77 -1.21 3.89 -1.57
CA HIS A 77 -0.69 5.13 -0.99
C HIS A 77 0.82 5.27 -1.21
N SER A 78 1.59 4.20 -1.06
CA SER A 78 3.04 4.22 -1.34
C SER A 78 3.35 4.52 -2.81
N LEU A 79 2.60 3.92 -3.74
CA LEU A 79 2.75 4.13 -5.18
C LEU A 79 2.35 5.54 -5.63
N THR A 80 1.42 6.17 -4.92
CA THR A 80 1.01 7.56 -5.15
C THR A 80 1.77 8.59 -4.30
N ALA A 81 2.87 8.17 -3.66
CA ALA A 81 3.73 8.97 -2.80
C ALA A 81 3.05 9.58 -1.56
N ASN A 82 1.90 9.06 -1.15
CA ASN A 82 1.20 9.42 0.09
C ASN A 82 1.76 8.60 1.27
N TYR A 83 3.04 8.79 1.59
CA TYR A 83 3.78 7.90 2.49
C TYR A 83 3.26 7.90 3.93
N GLU A 84 2.74 9.01 4.43
CA GLU A 84 2.13 9.09 5.77
C GLU A 84 0.89 8.21 5.87
N LEU A 85 0.04 8.20 4.85
CA LEU A 85 -1.15 7.35 4.78
C LEU A 85 -0.76 5.88 4.64
N ALA A 86 0.29 5.60 3.86
CA ALA A 86 0.83 4.25 3.74
C ALA A 86 1.35 3.73 5.10
N VAL A 87 2.07 4.56 5.87
CA VAL A 87 2.53 4.22 7.23
C VAL A 87 1.37 3.90 8.15
N ALA A 88 0.28 4.67 8.08
CA ALA A 88 -0.92 4.41 8.91
C ALA A 88 -1.54 3.04 8.57
N ASP A 89 -1.74 2.75 7.30
CA ASP A 89 -2.31 1.48 6.85
C ASP A 89 -1.42 0.27 7.20
N PHE A 90 -0.12 0.34 6.94
CA PHE A 90 0.79 -0.74 7.34
C PHE A 90 0.89 -0.91 8.85
N SER A 91 0.72 0.16 9.63
CA SER A 91 0.67 0.07 11.09
C SER A 91 -0.58 -0.68 11.54
N ALA A 92 -1.74 -0.42 10.96
CA ALA A 92 -2.96 -1.18 11.25
C ALA A 92 -2.80 -2.68 10.96
N VAL A 93 -2.07 -3.04 9.88
CA VAL A 93 -1.73 -4.44 9.61
C VAL A 93 -0.82 -5.04 10.69
N ILE A 94 0.20 -4.30 11.12
CA ILE A 94 1.17 -4.75 12.14
C ILE A 94 0.50 -4.92 13.51
N ASP A 95 -0.42 -4.02 13.86
CA ASP A 95 -1.17 -4.08 15.12
C ASP A 95 -2.04 -5.34 15.18
N GLN A 96 -2.61 -5.78 14.05
CA GLN A 96 -3.37 -7.02 13.95
C GLN A 96 -2.46 -8.25 13.86
N LYS A 97 -1.31 -8.13 13.18
CA LYS A 97 -0.41 -9.25 12.90
C LYS A 97 1.05 -8.82 13.07
N ALA A 98 1.56 -8.97 14.28
CA ALA A 98 2.91 -8.52 14.71
C ALA A 98 4.09 -9.28 14.08
N ASP A 99 3.85 -10.28 13.24
CA ASP A 99 4.84 -11.03 12.48
C ASP A 99 4.73 -10.83 10.96
N HIS A 100 3.98 -9.82 10.51
CA HIS A 100 3.74 -9.56 9.09
C HIS A 100 4.94 -8.86 8.43
N THR A 101 5.90 -9.64 7.93
CA THR A 101 7.18 -9.14 7.36
C THR A 101 6.98 -8.12 6.24
N TRP A 102 6.02 -8.34 5.33
CA TRP A 102 5.71 -7.41 4.24
C TRP A 102 5.24 -6.04 4.73
N ALA A 103 4.43 -6.00 5.79
CA ALA A 103 3.96 -4.74 6.35
C ALA A 103 5.12 -3.94 6.97
N TYR A 104 6.03 -4.61 7.71
CA TYR A 104 7.24 -3.97 8.22
C TYR A 104 8.16 -3.47 7.10
N THR A 105 8.42 -4.30 6.07
CA THR A 105 9.26 -3.89 4.93
C THR A 105 8.69 -2.65 4.24
N SER A 106 7.39 -2.65 3.99
CA SER A 106 6.70 -1.56 3.30
C SER A 106 6.62 -0.30 4.15
N ARG A 107 6.34 -0.42 5.46
CA ARG A 107 6.34 0.70 6.39
C ARG A 107 7.74 1.30 6.55
N GLY A 108 8.77 0.47 6.69
CA GLY A 108 10.16 0.89 6.74
C GLY A 108 10.57 1.65 5.47
N SER A 109 10.14 1.17 4.30
CA SER A 109 10.37 1.86 3.03
C SER A 109 9.65 3.20 2.96
N ALA A 110 8.39 3.28 3.44
CA ALA A 110 7.65 4.53 3.52
C ALA A 110 8.29 5.52 4.50
N TYR A 111 8.76 5.06 5.67
CA TYR A 111 9.53 5.88 6.60
C TYR A 111 10.82 6.42 5.97
N ALA A 112 11.55 5.60 5.22
CA ALA A 112 12.76 6.04 4.52
C ALA A 112 12.45 7.13 3.48
N LYS A 113 11.34 7.03 2.75
CA LYS A 113 10.86 8.07 1.83
C LYS A 113 10.50 9.37 2.53
N LEU A 114 10.02 9.30 3.77
CA LEU A 114 9.73 10.45 4.64
C LEU A 114 10.99 11.03 5.33
N GLY A 115 12.17 10.47 5.09
CA GLY A 115 13.39 10.85 5.81
C GLY A 115 13.46 10.38 7.27
N LYS A 116 12.51 9.55 7.71
CA LYS A 116 12.40 9.00 9.06
C LYS A 116 13.25 7.72 9.18
N TYR A 117 14.57 7.88 9.02
CA TYR A 117 15.49 6.75 8.85
C TYR A 117 15.60 5.86 10.09
N ASP A 118 15.51 6.40 11.30
CA ASP A 118 15.57 5.60 12.52
C ASP A 118 14.37 4.65 12.64
N GLN A 119 13.16 5.12 12.26
CA GLN A 119 11.97 4.28 12.21
C GLN A 119 12.10 3.22 11.12
N ALA A 120 12.64 3.57 9.94
CA ALA A 120 12.91 2.62 8.88
C ALA A 120 13.89 1.51 9.34
N ILE A 121 14.97 1.87 10.02
CA ILE A 121 15.95 0.92 10.57
C ILE A 121 15.28 0.00 11.58
N ALA A 122 14.41 0.52 12.44
CA ALA A 122 13.68 -0.29 13.42
C ALA A 122 12.78 -1.34 12.74
N ASP A 123 12.05 -0.95 11.69
CA ASP A 123 11.19 -1.86 10.93
C ASP A 123 12.02 -2.93 10.19
N PHE A 124 13.11 -2.55 9.52
CA PHE A 124 14.00 -3.52 8.87
C PHE A 124 14.70 -4.44 9.87
N ASN A 125 15.03 -3.98 11.07
CA ASN A 125 15.52 -4.85 12.14
C ASN A 125 14.46 -5.90 12.52
N ARG A 126 13.17 -5.51 12.55
CA ARG A 126 12.10 -6.46 12.84
C ARG A 126 11.96 -7.50 11.72
N VAL A 127 12.03 -7.08 10.44
CA VAL A 127 12.04 -8.03 9.31
C VAL A 127 13.19 -9.02 9.43
N ILE A 128 14.41 -8.55 9.69
CA ILE A 128 15.61 -9.42 9.83
C ILE A 128 15.49 -10.37 11.03
N ALA A 129 14.83 -9.95 12.10
CA ALA A 129 14.57 -10.81 13.25
C ALA A 129 13.55 -11.91 12.93
N LEU A 130 12.55 -11.62 12.08
CA LEU A 130 11.52 -12.58 11.64
C LEU A 130 12.03 -13.49 10.52
N ASP A 131 12.80 -12.94 9.60
CA ASP A 131 13.42 -13.64 8.47
C ASP A 131 14.90 -13.23 8.32
N PRO A 132 15.83 -13.94 8.96
CA PRO A 132 17.27 -13.65 8.90
C PRO A 132 17.90 -13.83 7.50
N LYS A 133 17.14 -14.36 6.53
CA LYS A 133 17.62 -14.56 5.16
C LYS A 133 17.03 -13.55 4.18
N ASN A 134 16.30 -12.55 4.65
CA ASN A 134 15.72 -11.51 3.81
C ASN A 134 16.81 -10.54 3.34
N GLU A 135 17.36 -10.77 2.16
CA GLU A 135 18.41 -9.95 1.58
C GLU A 135 17.97 -8.51 1.29
N GLU A 136 16.69 -8.33 0.98
CA GLU A 136 16.10 -7.00 0.73
C GLU A 136 16.10 -6.16 2.01
N ALA A 137 15.75 -6.74 3.15
CA ALA A 137 15.74 -6.03 4.42
C ALA A 137 17.14 -5.55 4.82
N PHE A 138 18.19 -6.35 4.59
CA PHE A 138 19.57 -5.89 4.78
C PHE A 138 19.92 -4.76 3.81
N ASN A 139 19.55 -4.89 2.53
CA ASN A 139 19.81 -3.85 1.55
C ASN A 139 19.16 -2.51 1.93
N ASN A 140 17.89 -2.55 2.27
CA ASN A 140 17.10 -1.37 2.63
C ASN A 140 17.58 -0.74 3.94
N ARG A 141 17.93 -1.56 4.95
CA ARG A 141 18.55 -1.05 6.18
C ARG A 141 19.89 -0.40 5.92
N GLY A 142 20.70 -0.95 5.03
CA GLY A 142 21.96 -0.35 4.60
C GLY A 142 21.77 1.06 4.03
N TRP A 143 20.78 1.26 3.18
CA TRP A 143 20.44 2.59 2.67
C TRP A 143 19.98 3.56 3.78
N ALA A 144 19.14 3.10 4.69
CA ALA A 144 18.68 3.91 5.82
C ALA A 144 19.85 4.28 6.74
N ARG A 145 20.76 3.35 7.07
CA ARG A 145 21.98 3.61 7.86
C ARG A 145 22.92 4.61 7.20
N LYS A 146 23.13 4.48 5.89
CA LYS A 146 23.93 5.47 5.15
C LYS A 146 23.33 6.86 5.29
N SER A 147 22.01 6.98 5.23
CA SER A 147 21.31 8.28 5.35
C SER A 147 21.40 8.87 6.75
N THR A 148 21.64 8.08 7.79
CA THR A 148 21.95 8.55 9.16
C THR A 148 23.46 8.78 9.40
N GLY A 149 24.31 8.55 8.39
CA GLY A 149 25.76 8.70 8.49
C GLY A 149 26.50 7.43 8.95
N ASP A 150 25.82 6.34 9.28
CA ASP A 150 26.43 5.04 9.61
C ASP A 150 26.84 4.28 8.34
N LEU A 151 27.91 4.78 7.68
CA LEU A 151 28.43 4.12 6.47
C LEU A 151 29.03 2.74 6.79
N ALA A 152 29.64 2.56 7.95
CA ALA A 152 30.24 1.28 8.33
C ALA A 152 29.15 0.20 8.49
N GLY A 153 28.07 0.50 9.19
CA GLY A 153 26.92 -0.39 9.31
C GLY A 153 26.23 -0.65 7.97
N ALA A 154 26.13 0.36 7.11
CA ALA A 154 25.58 0.22 5.77
C ALA A 154 26.42 -0.76 4.92
N CYS A 155 27.74 -0.61 4.90
CA CYS A 155 28.64 -1.51 4.18
C CYS A 155 28.52 -2.97 4.68
N LYS A 156 28.37 -3.17 5.98
CA LYS A 156 28.15 -4.51 6.57
C LYS A 156 26.82 -5.11 6.09
N ASP A 157 25.76 -4.33 6.08
CA ASP A 157 24.44 -4.77 5.63
C ASP A 157 24.47 -5.15 4.14
N TRP A 158 25.02 -4.30 3.28
CA TRP A 158 25.15 -4.61 1.85
C TRP A 158 26.07 -5.81 1.56
N SER A 159 27.12 -5.99 2.35
CA SER A 159 27.95 -7.20 2.28
C SER A 159 27.15 -8.46 2.60
N THR A 160 26.29 -8.39 3.59
CA THR A 160 25.41 -9.48 3.99
C THR A 160 24.36 -9.77 2.90
N SER A 161 23.68 -8.74 2.40
CA SER A 161 22.71 -8.83 1.30
C SER A 161 23.34 -9.46 0.04
N LYS A 162 24.57 -9.03 -0.33
CA LYS A 162 25.32 -9.65 -1.44
C LYS A 162 25.57 -11.14 -1.24
N LYS A 163 25.97 -11.56 -0.04
CA LYS A 163 26.22 -12.98 0.28
C LYS A 163 24.95 -13.82 0.16
N MET A 164 23.78 -13.20 0.34
CA MET A 164 22.47 -13.84 0.21
C MET A 164 21.93 -13.84 -1.23
N GLY A 165 22.67 -13.27 -2.19
CA GLY A 165 22.32 -13.33 -3.61
C GLY A 165 21.83 -12.00 -4.20
N ASN A 166 21.77 -10.91 -3.44
CA ASN A 166 21.41 -9.60 -3.98
C ASN A 166 22.49 -9.09 -4.95
N ALA A 167 22.18 -9.12 -6.25
CA ALA A 167 23.12 -8.74 -7.30
C ALA A 167 23.46 -7.23 -7.28
N GLU A 168 22.52 -6.38 -6.89
CA GLU A 168 22.72 -4.93 -6.82
C GLU A 168 23.69 -4.53 -5.71
N ALA A 169 23.74 -5.30 -4.63
CA ALA A 169 24.60 -5.02 -3.49
C ALA A 169 26.09 -4.96 -3.89
N LYS A 170 26.52 -5.69 -4.93
CA LYS A 170 27.89 -5.61 -5.45
C LYS A 170 28.22 -4.21 -6.00
N ILE A 171 27.29 -3.63 -6.76
CA ILE A 171 27.45 -2.30 -7.35
C ILE A 171 27.41 -1.25 -6.24
N ILE A 172 26.49 -1.40 -5.29
CA ILE A 172 26.33 -0.51 -4.14
C ILE A 172 27.62 -0.44 -3.31
N LEU A 173 28.22 -1.57 -3.00
CA LEU A 173 29.48 -1.66 -2.24
C LEU A 173 30.63 -0.93 -2.94
N THR A 174 30.74 -1.11 -4.26
CA THR A 174 31.78 -0.44 -5.07
C THR A 174 31.60 1.06 -5.07
N ASN A 175 30.38 1.53 -5.35
CA ASN A 175 30.05 2.96 -5.45
C ASN A 175 30.22 3.70 -4.11
N ASN A 176 30.03 3.00 -2.98
CA ASN A 176 30.19 3.58 -1.65
C ASN A 176 31.57 3.33 -1.03
N ARG A 177 32.53 2.79 -1.80
CA ARG A 177 33.91 2.50 -1.37
C ARG A 177 33.97 1.64 -0.10
N CYS A 178 33.03 0.71 0.05
CA CYS A 178 33.05 -0.26 1.14
C CYS A 178 34.22 -1.22 0.95
N LYS A 179 35.04 -1.34 1.99
CA LYS A 179 36.21 -2.25 2.02
C LYS A 179 35.84 -3.59 2.66
#